data_2701d26b46ec1c0a4daca917a3e8d973
#
_entry.id   2701d26b46ec1c0a4daca917a3e8d973
#
_cell.length_a   1.000
_cell.length_b   1.000
_cell.length_c   1.000
_cell.angle_alpha   90.00
_cell.angle_beta   90.00
_cell.angle_gamma   90.00
#
_symmetry.space_group_name_H-M   'P 1'
#
loop_
_entity.id
_entity.type
_entity.pdbx_description
1 polymer ?
#
loop_
_entity_poly.entity_id
_entity_poly.type
_entity_poly.pdbx_seq_one_letter_code
_entity_poly.pdbx_strand_id
1 'polypeptide(L)'
;YYPPRKDCETEFHLISAHQKSAANERPVKRLLAEARFTAQRIRQLLDEGYPVTGEDGTLRPCRPEDIVILMRSPGSRSAAFAQALAERDVPCSFEESGDFYQTPEISVTLALLEIVDNPRQDVPLIAVLRSPVFGFTPDRLAEIRSRDREGDFYDALLADGGEDVQAFLTTLTGLRDAAADMNVCRLLWHIYNTLHLPGIFGAMDEGGVRQENLVALTRHAERFESLSLIHISEPTRRTPIS
;
A
#
# COMPACT_ATOMS: atom_id res chain seq x y z
N TYR A 1 -10.72 28.23 -10.15
CA TYR A 1 -12.07 28.63 -9.74
C TYR A 1 -12.99 28.41 -10.94
N TYR A 2 -13.86 27.40 -10.86
CA TYR A 2 -14.89 27.16 -11.88
C TYR A 2 -16.13 27.95 -11.50
N PRO A 3 -16.69 28.75 -12.40
CA PRO A 3 -17.92 29.49 -12.11
C PRO A 3 -19.06 28.48 -11.86
N PRO A 4 -19.91 28.71 -10.85
CA PRO A 4 -21.04 27.83 -10.58
C PRO A 4 -22.00 27.84 -11.80
N ARG A 5 -22.30 26.64 -12.32
CA ARG A 5 -23.33 26.48 -13.35
C ARG A 5 -24.71 26.66 -12.72
N LYS A 6 -25.56 27.43 -13.38
CA LYS A 6 -26.95 27.63 -12.95
C LYS A 6 -27.82 26.36 -13.07
N ASP A 7 -27.35 25.35 -13.80
CA ASP A 7 -28.11 24.15 -14.16
C ASP A 7 -27.61 22.87 -13.49
N CYS A 8 -26.72 22.97 -12.48
CA CYS A 8 -26.30 21.82 -11.70
C CYS A 8 -27.27 21.62 -10.54
N GLU A 9 -28.23 20.72 -10.73
CA GLU A 9 -29.12 20.28 -9.66
C GLU A 9 -28.45 19.11 -8.86
N THR A 10 -28.54 19.20 -7.53
CA THR A 10 -28.10 18.10 -6.67
C THR A 10 -29.17 17.02 -6.68
N GLU A 11 -28.80 15.82 -7.13
CA GLU A 11 -29.69 14.65 -7.05
C GLU A 11 -29.59 14.01 -5.66
N PHE A 12 -30.73 13.73 -5.06
CA PHE A 12 -30.80 12.95 -3.82
C PHE A 12 -31.54 11.65 -4.07
N HIS A 13 -30.86 10.51 -3.88
CA HIS A 13 -31.42 9.19 -4.08
C HIS A 13 -31.59 8.45 -2.77
N LEU A 14 -32.82 8.02 -2.47
CA LEU A 14 -33.14 7.23 -1.31
C LEU A 14 -33.27 5.75 -1.70
N ILE A 15 -32.31 4.92 -1.26
CA ILE A 15 -32.30 3.50 -1.56
C ILE A 15 -32.98 2.75 -0.39
N SER A 16 -34.16 2.18 -0.64
CA SER A 16 -34.84 1.35 0.34
C SER A 16 -34.34 -0.09 0.24
N ALA A 17 -33.61 -0.55 1.24
CA ALA A 17 -33.14 -1.94 1.37
C ALA A 17 -34.19 -2.87 2.04
N HIS A 18 -35.47 -2.44 2.15
CA HIS A 18 -36.55 -3.22 2.78
C HIS A 18 -37.21 -4.13 1.75
N GLN A 19 -36.62 -5.32 1.51
CA GLN A 19 -37.44 -6.48 1.24
C GLN A 19 -37.74 -7.15 2.60
N LYS A 20 -39.02 -7.40 2.85
CA LYS A 20 -39.52 -8.13 4.06
C LYS A 20 -38.86 -9.51 4.09
N SER A 21 -37.74 -9.66 4.70
CA SER A 21 -37.14 -10.93 5.06
C SER A 21 -36.42 -10.76 6.40
N ALA A 22 -36.79 -11.64 7.32
CA ALA A 22 -36.30 -11.89 8.67
C ALA A 22 -35.19 -10.99 9.25
N ALA A 23 -35.35 -10.65 10.53
CA ALA A 23 -34.57 -9.74 11.40
C ALA A 23 -33.03 -9.93 11.47
N ASN A 24 -32.40 -10.58 10.50
CA ASN A 24 -30.97 -10.89 10.46
C ASN A 24 -30.26 -10.55 9.11
N GLU A 25 -30.80 -9.64 8.31
CA GLU A 25 -30.11 -9.25 7.07
C GLU A 25 -28.91 -8.35 7.36
N ARG A 26 -27.75 -8.92 7.08
CA ARG A 26 -26.40 -8.40 7.34
C ARG A 26 -26.12 -7.05 6.68
N PRO A 27 -25.28 -6.17 7.27
CA PRO A 27 -24.84 -4.87 6.71
C PRO A 27 -24.29 -4.96 5.27
N VAL A 28 -23.75 -6.11 4.89
CA VAL A 28 -23.22 -6.42 3.54
C VAL A 28 -24.26 -6.26 2.44
N LYS A 29 -25.54 -6.59 2.68
CA LYS A 29 -26.59 -6.47 1.64
C LYS A 29 -26.93 -5.00 1.33
N ARG A 30 -26.85 -4.11 2.31
CA ARG A 30 -27.08 -2.67 2.12
C ARG A 30 -25.97 -2.04 1.29
N LEU A 31 -24.72 -2.37 1.60
CA LEU A 31 -23.56 -1.89 0.87
C LEU A 31 -23.60 -2.31 -0.60
N LEU A 32 -23.94 -3.57 -0.89
CA LEU A 32 -24.05 -4.06 -2.26
C LEU A 32 -25.20 -3.38 -3.03
N ALA A 33 -26.33 -3.10 -2.37
CA ALA A 33 -27.44 -2.37 -3.00
C ALA A 33 -27.02 -0.94 -3.36
N GLU A 34 -26.33 -0.26 -2.44
CA GLU A 34 -25.77 1.08 -2.65
C GLU A 34 -24.77 1.09 -3.80
N ALA A 35 -23.80 0.17 -3.79
CA ALA A 35 -22.78 0.06 -4.82
C ALA A 35 -23.40 -0.22 -6.21
N ARG A 36 -24.34 -1.14 -6.31
CA ARG A 36 -25.03 -1.46 -7.57
C ARG A 36 -25.85 -0.30 -8.09
N PHE A 37 -26.56 0.41 -7.21
CA PHE A 37 -27.31 1.59 -7.61
C PHE A 37 -26.38 2.69 -8.13
N THR A 38 -25.30 2.98 -7.42
CA THR A 38 -24.28 3.98 -7.82
C THR A 38 -23.67 3.60 -9.17
N ALA A 39 -23.26 2.36 -9.36
CA ALA A 39 -22.73 1.88 -10.63
C ALA A 39 -23.76 2.01 -11.80
N GLN A 40 -25.03 1.74 -11.51
CA GLN A 40 -26.09 1.93 -12.51
C GLN A 40 -26.26 3.39 -12.87
N ARG A 41 -26.27 4.30 -11.90
CA ARG A 41 -26.42 5.74 -12.17
C ARG A 41 -25.24 6.29 -12.95
N ILE A 42 -24.02 5.88 -12.60
CA ILE A 42 -22.80 6.25 -13.35
C ILE A 42 -22.90 5.77 -14.79
N ARG A 43 -23.29 4.50 -15.01
CA ARG A 43 -23.43 3.97 -16.38
C ARG A 43 -24.46 4.78 -17.18
N GLN A 44 -25.58 5.14 -16.58
CA GLN A 44 -26.59 6.01 -17.21
C GLN A 44 -26.02 7.38 -17.63
N LEU A 45 -25.30 8.05 -16.73
CA LEU A 45 -24.66 9.34 -17.03
C LEU A 45 -23.68 9.26 -18.20
N LEU A 46 -22.92 8.16 -18.27
CA LEU A 46 -21.98 7.91 -19.36
C LEU A 46 -22.71 7.64 -20.68
N ASP A 47 -23.76 6.81 -20.67
CA ASP A 47 -24.55 6.45 -21.85
C ASP A 47 -25.35 7.65 -22.41
N GLU A 48 -25.89 8.49 -21.54
CA GLU A 48 -26.59 9.72 -21.88
C GLU A 48 -25.63 10.82 -22.35
N GLY A 49 -24.33 10.65 -22.18
CA GLY A 49 -23.33 11.68 -22.50
C GLY A 49 -23.53 12.94 -21.68
N TYR A 50 -23.79 12.80 -20.37
CA TYR A 50 -24.06 13.94 -19.48
C TYR A 50 -23.00 15.04 -19.67
N PRO A 51 -23.43 16.32 -19.92
CA PRO A 51 -22.49 17.36 -20.28
C PRO A 51 -21.66 17.83 -19.08
N VAL A 52 -20.35 17.77 -19.20
CA VAL A 52 -19.39 18.33 -18.25
C VAL A 52 -18.55 19.42 -18.88
N THR A 53 -18.06 20.34 -18.06
CA THR A 53 -17.19 21.42 -18.54
C THR A 53 -15.76 20.94 -18.55
N GLY A 54 -15.09 20.91 -19.70
CA GLY A 54 -13.69 20.59 -19.85
C GLY A 54 -12.77 21.68 -19.30
N GLU A 55 -11.45 21.41 -19.26
CA GLU A 55 -10.43 22.36 -18.79
C GLU A 55 -10.40 23.65 -19.63
N ASP A 56 -10.75 23.55 -20.90
CA ASP A 56 -10.87 24.68 -21.86
C ASP A 56 -12.17 25.49 -21.71
N GLY A 57 -13.03 25.12 -20.75
CA GLY A 57 -14.32 25.74 -20.52
C GLY A 57 -15.44 25.32 -21.51
N THR A 58 -15.15 24.42 -22.45
CA THR A 58 -16.15 23.88 -23.38
C THR A 58 -16.94 22.73 -22.77
N LEU A 59 -18.17 22.52 -23.27
CA LEU A 59 -18.98 21.37 -22.85
C LEU A 59 -18.64 20.15 -23.67
N ARG A 60 -18.39 19.03 -22.97
CA ARG A 60 -18.18 17.73 -23.57
C ARG A 60 -18.97 16.63 -22.84
N PRO A 61 -19.20 15.48 -23.47
CA PRO A 61 -19.78 14.33 -22.78
C PRO A 61 -18.90 13.89 -21.59
N CYS A 62 -19.55 13.45 -20.51
CA CYS A 62 -18.92 12.90 -19.32
C CYS A 62 -18.14 11.63 -19.65
N ARG A 63 -16.96 11.48 -19.05
CA ARG A 63 -16.10 10.30 -19.11
C ARG A 63 -15.95 9.70 -17.73
N PRO A 64 -15.52 8.44 -17.59
CA PRO A 64 -15.28 7.82 -16.27
C PRO A 64 -14.34 8.64 -15.37
N GLU A 65 -13.33 9.27 -15.93
CA GLU A 65 -12.34 10.12 -15.24
C GLU A 65 -12.92 11.42 -14.65
N ASP A 66 -14.11 11.82 -15.08
CA ASP A 66 -14.80 13.01 -14.56
C ASP A 66 -15.64 12.71 -13.31
N ILE A 67 -15.77 11.43 -12.94
CA ILE A 67 -16.67 10.99 -11.88
C ILE A 67 -15.87 10.54 -10.67
N VAL A 68 -16.21 11.09 -9.52
CA VAL A 68 -15.56 10.73 -8.23
C VAL A 68 -16.61 10.24 -7.24
N ILE A 69 -16.34 9.08 -6.63
CA ILE A 69 -17.14 8.54 -5.53
C ILE A 69 -16.45 8.88 -4.22
N LEU A 70 -17.07 9.75 -3.42
CA LEU A 70 -16.55 10.14 -2.11
C LEU A 70 -17.21 9.31 -1.01
N MET A 71 -16.40 8.68 -0.18
CA MET A 71 -16.86 7.89 0.96
C MET A 71 -16.16 8.33 2.25
N ARG A 72 -16.88 8.33 3.36
CA ARG A 72 -16.29 8.69 4.67
C ARG A 72 -15.22 7.69 5.14
N SER A 73 -15.40 6.42 4.81
CA SER A 73 -14.48 5.33 5.18
C SER A 73 -14.42 4.35 4.02
N PRO A 74 -13.53 4.54 3.05
CA PRO A 74 -13.44 3.68 1.88
C PRO A 74 -13.11 2.24 2.25
N GLY A 75 -11.97 1.94 2.84
CA GLY A 75 -11.61 0.60 3.34
C GLY A 75 -12.21 -0.56 2.54
N SER A 76 -12.77 -1.55 3.24
CA SER A 76 -13.44 -2.71 2.63
C SER A 76 -14.68 -2.39 1.77
N ARG A 77 -15.16 -1.14 1.83
CA ARG A 77 -16.30 -0.69 1.01
C ARG A 77 -15.91 -0.45 -0.44
N SER A 78 -14.69 0.01 -0.70
CA SER A 78 -14.18 0.30 -2.06
C SER A 78 -14.28 -0.92 -2.96
N ALA A 79 -13.94 -2.10 -2.46
CA ALA A 79 -14.01 -3.35 -3.22
C ALA A 79 -15.42 -3.66 -3.73
N ALA A 80 -16.47 -3.39 -2.92
CA ALA A 80 -17.86 -3.61 -3.32
C ALA A 80 -18.30 -2.64 -4.44
N PHE A 81 -17.83 -1.39 -4.40
CA PHE A 81 -18.08 -0.41 -5.46
C PHE A 81 -17.31 -0.74 -6.73
N ALA A 82 -16.03 -1.12 -6.60
CA ALA A 82 -15.21 -1.55 -7.74
C ALA A 82 -15.82 -2.75 -8.46
N GLN A 83 -16.26 -3.76 -7.71
CA GLN A 83 -16.94 -4.91 -8.27
C GLN A 83 -18.25 -4.51 -9.00
N ALA A 84 -19.07 -3.65 -8.39
CA ALA A 84 -20.33 -3.23 -8.99
C ALA A 84 -20.12 -2.39 -10.27
N LEU A 85 -19.03 -1.60 -10.34
CA LEU A 85 -18.63 -0.85 -11.53
C LEU A 85 -18.10 -1.78 -12.63
N ALA A 86 -17.27 -2.75 -12.26
CA ALA A 86 -16.77 -3.77 -13.20
C ALA A 86 -17.89 -4.61 -13.80
N GLU A 87 -18.93 -4.98 -13.02
CA GLU A 87 -20.13 -5.67 -13.51
C GLU A 87 -20.88 -4.88 -14.60
N ARG A 88 -20.56 -3.58 -14.80
CA ARG A 88 -21.18 -2.68 -15.78
C ARG A 88 -20.18 -2.10 -16.79
N ASP A 89 -19.00 -2.68 -16.89
CA ASP A 89 -17.91 -2.23 -17.77
C ASP A 89 -17.56 -0.74 -17.56
N VAL A 90 -17.61 -0.26 -16.31
CA VAL A 90 -17.15 1.08 -15.95
C VAL A 90 -15.78 0.96 -15.30
N PRO A 91 -14.72 1.48 -15.97
CA PRO A 91 -13.39 1.47 -15.39
C PRO A 91 -13.35 2.37 -14.14
N CYS A 92 -12.71 1.90 -13.08
CA CYS A 92 -12.50 2.70 -11.88
C CYS A 92 -11.09 2.48 -11.35
N SER A 93 -10.53 3.52 -10.75
CA SER A 93 -9.37 3.42 -9.88
C SER A 93 -9.79 3.85 -8.48
N PHE A 94 -9.30 3.20 -7.48
CA PHE A 94 -9.51 3.60 -6.09
C PHE A 94 -8.19 3.46 -5.36
N GLU A 95 -7.90 4.45 -4.53
CA GLU A 95 -6.84 4.27 -3.57
C GLU A 95 -7.31 3.18 -2.61
N GLU A 96 -6.72 2.02 -2.69
CA GLU A 96 -6.81 1.07 -1.61
C GLU A 96 -6.20 1.75 -0.38
N SER A 97 -7.06 2.38 0.43
CA SER A 97 -6.72 2.79 1.79
C SER A 97 -6.68 1.56 2.72
N GLY A 98 -6.55 0.38 2.15
CA GLY A 98 -6.11 -0.85 2.75
C GLY A 98 -4.61 -0.78 2.79
N ASP A 99 -4.09 -0.25 3.88
CA ASP A 99 -2.78 -0.54 4.38
C ASP A 99 -1.65 -0.62 3.33
N PHE A 100 -1.29 0.53 2.76
CA PHE A 100 -0.06 0.67 1.98
C PHE A 100 1.11 -0.09 2.62
N TYR A 101 1.19 -0.06 3.95
CA TYR A 101 2.21 -0.75 4.72
C TYR A 101 2.03 -2.28 4.81
N GLN A 102 0.86 -2.82 4.47
CA GLN A 102 0.59 -4.27 4.44
C GLN A 102 0.71 -4.87 3.04
N THR A 103 0.93 -4.06 2.01
CA THR A 103 1.21 -4.60 0.68
C THR A 103 2.50 -5.43 0.73
N PRO A 104 2.58 -6.56 0.01
CA PRO A 104 3.72 -7.48 0.11
C PRO A 104 5.08 -6.82 -0.11
N GLU A 105 5.20 -5.95 -1.13
CA GLU A 105 6.42 -5.23 -1.46
C GLU A 105 6.87 -4.28 -0.35
N ILE A 106 5.92 -3.60 0.29
CA ILE A 106 6.21 -2.65 1.38
C ILE A 106 6.49 -3.41 2.67
N SER A 107 5.67 -4.41 3.00
CA SER A 107 5.86 -5.24 4.19
C SER A 107 7.23 -5.94 4.20
N VAL A 108 7.66 -6.50 3.05
CA VAL A 108 9.01 -7.10 2.91
C VAL A 108 10.10 -6.04 3.03
N THR A 109 9.90 -4.86 2.44
CA THR A 109 10.90 -3.77 2.54
C THR A 109 11.06 -3.28 3.97
N LEU A 110 9.96 -3.12 4.71
CA LEU A 110 10.01 -2.74 6.13
C LEU A 110 10.68 -3.82 6.97
N ALA A 111 10.33 -5.09 6.76
CA ALA A 111 10.99 -6.21 7.43
C ALA A 111 12.51 -6.25 7.13
N LEU A 112 12.94 -5.91 5.91
CA LEU A 112 14.35 -5.77 5.56
C LEU A 112 15.02 -4.66 6.36
N LEU A 113 14.39 -3.49 6.51
CA LEU A 113 14.93 -2.41 7.34
C LEU A 113 15.04 -2.83 8.81
N GLU A 114 14.03 -3.54 9.33
CA GLU A 114 14.03 -4.05 10.71
C GLU A 114 15.18 -5.02 10.98
N ILE A 115 15.46 -5.96 10.06
CA ILE A 115 16.58 -6.91 10.25
C ILE A 115 17.95 -6.31 9.95
N VAL A 116 18.02 -5.26 9.13
CA VAL A 116 19.25 -4.48 8.96
C VAL A 116 19.61 -3.77 10.26
N ASP A 117 18.64 -3.20 10.97
CA ASP A 117 18.81 -2.63 12.29
C ASP A 117 19.13 -3.72 13.34
N ASN A 118 18.22 -4.67 13.49
CA ASN A 118 18.37 -5.77 14.46
C ASN A 118 17.93 -7.12 13.86
N PRO A 119 18.87 -8.00 13.46
CA PRO A 119 18.56 -9.30 12.86
C PRO A 119 18.00 -10.35 13.84
N ARG A 120 17.99 -10.07 15.15
CA ARG A 120 17.48 -10.98 16.19
C ARG A 120 15.96 -10.90 16.38
N GLN A 121 15.26 -10.24 15.48
CA GLN A 121 13.80 -10.20 15.45
C GLN A 121 13.27 -11.33 14.55
N ASP A 122 12.79 -12.41 15.15
CA ASP A 122 12.38 -13.64 14.44
C ASP A 122 11.30 -13.38 13.38
N VAL A 123 10.28 -12.56 13.70
CA VAL A 123 9.14 -12.34 12.80
C VAL A 123 9.57 -11.66 11.50
N PRO A 124 10.23 -10.49 11.50
CA PRO A 124 10.68 -9.85 10.27
C PRO A 124 11.76 -10.69 9.55
N LEU A 125 12.63 -11.36 10.29
CA LEU A 125 13.66 -12.23 9.70
C LEU A 125 13.04 -13.39 8.90
N ILE A 126 12.10 -14.11 9.47
CA ILE A 126 11.38 -15.20 8.80
C ILE A 126 10.56 -14.65 7.63
N ALA A 127 9.94 -13.48 7.78
CA ALA A 127 9.18 -12.85 6.69
C ALA A 127 10.08 -12.54 5.49
N VAL A 128 11.28 -11.99 5.73
CA VAL A 128 12.27 -11.70 4.68
C VAL A 128 12.77 -12.99 4.02
N LEU A 129 13.14 -14.00 4.78
CA LEU A 129 13.62 -15.27 4.24
C LEU A 129 12.56 -15.96 3.36
N ARG A 130 11.28 -15.90 3.75
CA ARG A 130 10.17 -16.46 2.97
C ARG A 130 9.74 -15.61 1.78
N SER A 131 10.18 -14.37 1.72
CA SER A 131 9.81 -13.46 0.65
C SER A 131 10.30 -13.98 -0.72
N PRO A 132 9.70 -13.49 -1.81
CA PRO A 132 10.16 -13.81 -3.17
C PRO A 132 11.62 -13.42 -3.44
N VAL A 133 12.19 -12.58 -2.59
CA VAL A 133 13.57 -12.10 -2.69
C VAL A 133 14.58 -13.19 -2.35
N PHE A 134 14.31 -13.97 -1.30
CA PHE A 134 15.20 -15.04 -0.84
C PHE A 134 14.64 -16.45 -1.06
N GLY A 135 13.33 -16.62 -1.08
CA GLY A 135 12.64 -17.83 -1.52
C GLY A 135 12.80 -19.05 -0.61
N PHE A 136 13.14 -18.90 0.66
CA PHE A 136 13.24 -20.01 1.58
C PHE A 136 11.88 -20.71 1.75
N THR A 137 11.90 -22.04 1.63
CA THR A 137 10.70 -22.86 1.85
C THR A 137 10.41 -23.04 3.33
N PRO A 138 9.16 -23.31 3.74
CA PRO A 138 8.84 -23.64 5.14
C PRO A 138 9.65 -24.82 5.68
N ASP A 139 9.88 -25.84 4.85
CA ASP A 139 10.66 -27.03 5.24
C ASP A 139 12.12 -26.66 5.52
N ARG A 140 12.73 -25.82 4.67
CA ARG A 140 14.09 -25.32 4.87
C ARG A 140 14.23 -24.52 6.16
N LEU A 141 13.26 -23.65 6.47
CA LEU A 141 13.23 -22.90 7.73
C LEU A 141 13.10 -23.84 8.94
N ALA A 142 12.29 -24.88 8.83
CA ALA A 142 12.17 -25.90 9.88
C ALA A 142 13.48 -26.68 10.09
N GLU A 143 14.20 -27.02 9.03
CA GLU A 143 15.53 -27.64 9.10
C GLU A 143 16.52 -26.73 9.84
N ILE A 144 16.61 -25.47 9.48
CA ILE A 144 17.47 -24.48 10.14
C ILE A 144 17.12 -24.41 11.62
N ARG A 145 15.83 -24.26 11.97
CA ARG A 145 15.39 -24.21 13.38
C ARG A 145 15.69 -25.48 14.15
N SER A 146 15.72 -26.64 13.50
CA SER A 146 16.03 -27.91 14.16
C SER A 146 17.46 -28.01 14.64
N ARG A 147 18.39 -27.22 14.09
CA ARG A 147 19.82 -27.21 14.48
C ARG A 147 20.07 -26.45 15.77
N ASP A 148 19.32 -25.38 15.98
CA ASP A 148 19.26 -24.65 17.24
C ASP A 148 17.81 -24.37 17.60
N ARG A 149 17.30 -24.98 18.66
CA ARG A 149 15.91 -24.90 19.11
C ARG A 149 15.69 -23.84 20.18
N GLU A 150 16.75 -23.41 20.83
CA GLU A 150 16.66 -22.51 21.99
C GLU A 150 17.07 -21.11 21.53
N GLY A 151 17.51 -20.34 21.30
CA GLY A 151 17.87 -19.00 20.88
C GLY A 151 16.97 -18.35 19.85
N ASP A 152 17.38 -17.21 19.38
CA ASP A 152 16.77 -16.49 18.28
C ASP A 152 16.93 -17.26 16.97
N PHE A 153 16.04 -17.04 16.00
CA PHE A 153 16.19 -17.69 14.69
C PHE A 153 17.50 -17.31 13.98
N TYR A 154 18.02 -16.14 14.28
CA TYR A 154 19.31 -15.68 13.75
C TYR A 154 20.49 -16.56 14.24
N ASP A 155 20.47 -17.02 15.49
CA ASP A 155 21.49 -17.95 16.00
C ASP A 155 21.41 -19.33 15.29
N ALA A 156 20.18 -19.79 14.98
CA ALA A 156 20.00 -20.99 14.17
C ALA A 156 20.54 -20.82 12.73
N LEU A 157 20.40 -19.65 12.12
CA LEU A 157 21.02 -19.33 10.82
C LEU A 157 22.54 -19.36 10.90
N LEU A 158 23.14 -18.79 11.95
CA LEU A 158 24.59 -18.80 12.14
C LEU A 158 25.15 -20.19 12.32
N ALA A 159 24.37 -21.10 12.93
CA ALA A 159 24.72 -22.51 13.11
C ALA A 159 24.54 -23.38 11.85
N ASP A 160 23.83 -22.87 10.85
CA ASP A 160 23.57 -23.56 9.56
C ASP A 160 24.67 -23.26 8.55
N GLY A 161 25.29 -24.31 8.01
CA GLY A 161 26.40 -24.22 7.06
C GLY A 161 25.93 -24.22 5.58
N GLY A 162 24.64 -24.13 5.30
CA GLY A 162 24.10 -24.18 3.94
C GLY A 162 24.53 -22.99 3.10
N GLU A 163 24.77 -23.21 1.80
CA GLU A 163 25.19 -22.14 0.86
C GLU A 163 24.12 -21.04 0.75
N ASP A 164 22.85 -21.39 0.78
CA ASP A 164 21.70 -20.49 0.76
C ASP A 164 21.70 -19.53 1.96
N VAL A 165 21.97 -20.08 3.15
CA VAL A 165 22.07 -19.29 4.40
C VAL A 165 23.32 -18.42 4.38
N GLN A 166 24.47 -18.93 3.92
CA GLN A 166 25.69 -18.13 3.82
C GLN A 166 25.56 -16.97 2.84
N ALA A 167 24.88 -17.18 1.71
CA ALA A 167 24.57 -16.12 0.75
C ALA A 167 23.67 -15.04 1.38
N PHE A 168 22.63 -15.44 2.11
CA PHE A 168 21.76 -14.52 2.84
C PHE A 168 22.53 -13.72 3.91
N LEU A 169 23.32 -14.39 4.76
CA LEU A 169 24.09 -13.72 5.80
C LEU A 169 25.14 -12.74 5.23
N THR A 170 25.79 -13.10 4.14
CA THR A 170 26.71 -12.20 3.43
C THR A 170 25.98 -10.97 2.93
N THR A 171 24.83 -11.14 2.31
CA THR A 171 23.99 -10.03 1.82
C THR A 171 23.52 -9.14 2.98
N LEU A 172 23.02 -9.74 4.06
CA LEU A 172 22.56 -9.00 5.23
C LEU A 172 23.71 -8.19 5.87
N THR A 173 24.89 -8.79 6.00
CA THR A 173 26.08 -8.10 6.53
C THR A 173 26.42 -6.89 5.65
N GLY A 174 26.49 -7.06 4.33
CA GLY A 174 26.75 -5.96 3.40
C GLY A 174 25.72 -4.83 3.49
N LEU A 175 24.44 -5.15 3.66
CA LEU A 175 23.40 -4.13 3.86
C LEU A 175 23.57 -3.39 5.20
N ARG A 176 23.93 -4.09 6.27
CA ARG A 176 24.19 -3.51 7.59
C ARG A 176 25.41 -2.59 7.59
N ASP A 177 26.48 -3.01 6.93
CA ASP A 177 27.71 -2.19 6.76
C ASP A 177 27.38 -0.90 5.99
N ALA A 178 26.61 -1.01 4.90
CA ALA A 178 26.17 0.14 4.13
C ALA A 178 25.23 1.08 4.93
N ALA A 179 24.37 0.54 5.79
CA ALA A 179 23.42 1.32 6.59
C ALA A 179 24.12 2.25 7.60
N ALA A 180 25.35 1.93 8.03
CA ALA A 180 26.09 2.74 9.00
C ALA A 180 26.34 4.19 8.52
N ASP A 181 26.50 4.39 7.20
CA ASP A 181 26.84 5.66 6.61
C ASP A 181 25.74 6.27 5.72
N MET A 182 24.54 5.67 5.73
CA MET A 182 23.42 6.09 4.88
C MET A 182 22.23 6.58 5.71
N ASN A 183 21.56 7.60 5.18
CA ASN A 183 20.21 7.95 5.64
C ASN A 183 19.20 6.93 5.11
N VAL A 184 17.97 6.93 5.67
CA VAL A 184 16.93 5.92 5.36
C VAL A 184 16.57 5.92 3.88
N CYS A 185 16.47 7.08 3.24
CA CYS A 185 16.13 7.17 1.83
C CYS A 185 17.21 6.55 0.94
N ARG A 186 18.48 6.84 1.21
CA ARG A 186 19.63 6.25 0.49
C ARG A 186 19.74 4.75 0.75
N LEU A 187 19.48 4.31 1.97
CA LEU A 187 19.46 2.90 2.33
C LEU A 187 18.34 2.14 1.59
N LEU A 188 17.13 2.71 1.48
CA LEU A 188 16.05 2.11 0.69
C LEU A 188 16.47 1.93 -0.78
N TRP A 189 17.04 2.96 -1.40
CA TRP A 189 17.53 2.84 -2.77
C TRP A 189 18.67 1.83 -2.90
N HIS A 190 19.56 1.75 -1.92
CA HIS A 190 20.61 0.74 -1.89
C HIS A 190 20.06 -0.68 -1.80
N ILE A 191 19.08 -0.92 -0.91
CA ILE A 191 18.36 -2.19 -0.79
C ILE A 191 17.66 -2.54 -2.11
N TYR A 192 16.94 -1.60 -2.72
CA TYR A 192 16.21 -1.82 -3.98
C TYR A 192 17.14 -2.26 -5.11
N ASN A 193 18.30 -1.64 -5.22
CA ASN A 193 19.26 -1.95 -6.27
C ASN A 193 20.02 -3.26 -5.97
N THR A 194 20.44 -3.49 -4.73
CA THR A 194 21.22 -4.68 -4.35
C THR A 194 20.36 -5.95 -4.46
N LEU A 195 19.11 -5.89 -4.05
CA LEU A 195 18.18 -7.03 -4.05
C LEU A 195 17.26 -7.07 -5.27
N HIS A 196 17.36 -6.11 -6.18
CA HIS A 196 16.53 -6.00 -7.39
C HIS A 196 15.02 -5.99 -7.10
N LEU A 197 14.59 -5.39 -5.97
CA LEU A 197 13.19 -5.40 -5.54
C LEU A 197 12.20 -4.89 -6.60
N PRO A 198 12.45 -3.76 -7.31
CA PRO A 198 11.55 -3.29 -8.35
C PRO A 198 11.38 -4.30 -9.50
N GLY A 199 12.43 -5.07 -9.82
CA GLY A 199 12.36 -6.12 -10.84
C GLY A 199 11.54 -7.33 -10.37
N ILE A 200 11.78 -7.81 -9.15
CA ILE A 200 11.09 -8.96 -8.57
C ILE A 200 9.59 -8.68 -8.42
N PHE A 201 9.24 -7.57 -7.75
CA PHE A 201 7.84 -7.23 -7.54
C PHE A 201 7.14 -6.73 -8.81
N GLY A 202 7.89 -6.11 -9.73
CA GLY A 202 7.38 -5.69 -11.03
C GLY A 202 7.02 -6.86 -11.97
N ALA A 203 7.60 -8.05 -11.75
CA ALA A 203 7.27 -9.27 -12.49
C ALA A 203 6.03 -10.02 -11.96
N MET A 204 5.45 -9.56 -10.84
CA MET A 204 4.24 -10.14 -10.25
C MET A 204 2.97 -9.48 -10.79
N ASP A 205 1.81 -10.07 -10.44
CA ASP A 205 0.52 -9.46 -10.72
C ASP A 205 0.48 -8.03 -10.17
N GLU A 206 -0.08 -7.10 -10.96
CA GLU A 206 -0.11 -5.66 -10.65
C GLU A 206 1.29 -5.03 -10.48
N GLY A 207 2.30 -5.57 -11.16
CA GLY A 207 3.70 -5.19 -11.00
C GLY A 207 3.97 -3.68 -11.13
N GLY A 208 3.24 -2.97 -12.00
CA GLY A 208 3.34 -1.51 -12.12
C GLY A 208 2.97 -0.79 -10.82
N VAL A 209 1.85 -1.18 -10.19
CA VAL A 209 1.40 -0.62 -8.91
C VAL A 209 2.39 -0.91 -7.79
N ARG A 210 2.96 -2.12 -7.76
CA ARG A 210 3.97 -2.50 -6.77
C ARG A 210 5.25 -1.66 -6.90
N GLN A 211 5.70 -1.40 -8.11
CA GLN A 211 6.84 -0.50 -8.36
C GLN A 211 6.54 0.93 -7.92
N GLU A 212 5.34 1.45 -8.19
CA GLU A 212 4.90 2.76 -7.73
C GLU A 212 4.87 2.84 -6.20
N ASN A 213 4.42 1.78 -5.51
CA ASN A 213 4.42 1.67 -4.06
C ASN A 213 5.85 1.74 -3.49
N LEU A 214 6.82 1.04 -4.08
CA LEU A 214 8.22 1.12 -3.66
C LEU A 214 8.77 2.55 -3.81
N VAL A 215 8.45 3.24 -4.90
CA VAL A 215 8.82 4.65 -5.09
C VAL A 215 8.08 5.56 -4.10
N ALA A 216 6.81 5.28 -3.79
CA ALA A 216 6.07 6.05 -2.79
C ALA A 216 6.69 5.91 -1.40
N LEU A 217 7.18 4.73 -1.02
CA LEU A 217 7.86 4.52 0.27
C LEU A 217 9.11 5.40 0.40
N THR A 218 9.93 5.53 -0.66
CA THR A 218 11.10 6.42 -0.62
C THR A 218 10.71 7.89 -0.44
N ARG A 219 9.62 8.35 -1.08
CA ARG A 219 9.09 9.70 -0.88
C ARG A 219 8.56 9.93 0.56
N HIS A 220 7.98 8.89 1.17
CA HIS A 220 7.60 8.97 2.58
C HIS A 220 8.84 9.10 3.48
N ALA A 221 9.89 8.35 3.22
CA ALA A 221 11.15 8.46 3.96
C ALA A 221 11.79 9.86 3.81
N GLU A 222 11.84 10.44 2.62
CA GLU A 222 12.35 11.80 2.37
C GLU A 222 11.60 12.86 3.20
N ARG A 223 10.28 12.77 3.24
CA ARG A 223 9.45 13.70 4.04
C ARG A 223 9.77 13.57 5.53
N PHE A 224 9.99 12.36 6.01
CA PHE A 224 10.31 12.12 7.43
C PHE A 224 11.68 12.69 7.80
N GLU A 225 12.69 12.53 6.94
CA GLU A 225 14.02 13.10 7.14
C GLU A 225 13.99 14.63 7.16
N SER A 226 13.23 15.25 6.27
CA SER A 226 13.10 16.71 6.23
C SER A 226 12.45 17.27 7.49
N LEU A 227 11.46 16.59 8.05
CA LEU A 227 10.81 16.98 9.30
C LEU A 227 11.74 16.78 10.53
N SER A 228 12.53 15.71 10.55
CA SER A 228 13.50 15.46 11.62
C SER A 228 14.60 16.53 11.67
N LEU A 229 15.09 17.00 10.54
CA LEU A 229 16.08 18.06 10.46
C LEU A 229 15.55 19.42 10.95
N ILE A 230 14.26 19.71 10.75
CA ILE A 230 13.62 20.94 11.25
C ILE A 230 13.53 20.94 12.79
N HIS A 231 13.25 19.79 13.40
CA HIS A 231 13.21 19.69 14.86
C HIS A 231 14.58 19.71 15.54
N ILE A 232 15.66 19.32 14.85
CA ILE A 232 17.03 19.39 15.37
C ILE A 232 17.59 20.82 15.25
N SER A 233 17.12 21.62 14.29
CA SER A 233 17.62 22.97 14.03
C SER A 233 16.90 24.10 14.78
N GLU A 234 15.84 23.84 15.55
CA GLU A 234 15.26 24.82 16.46
C GLU A 234 16.05 24.84 17.81
N PRO A 235 16.98 25.80 18.01
CA PRO A 235 17.53 25.99 19.34
C PRO A 235 16.41 26.51 20.23
N THR A 236 16.11 25.76 21.30
CA THR A 236 15.23 26.23 22.39
C THR A 236 15.59 27.63 22.77
N ARG A 237 14.86 28.62 22.27
CA ARG A 237 14.89 29.99 22.79
C ARG A 237 14.37 29.93 24.22
N ARG A 238 15.27 29.75 25.18
CA ARG A 238 15.01 30.11 26.56
C ARG A 238 14.84 31.64 26.60
N THR A 239 13.61 32.10 26.70
CA THR A 239 13.33 33.46 27.15
C THR A 239 13.80 33.57 28.59
N PRO A 240 14.67 34.52 28.94
CA PRO A 240 14.96 34.81 30.35
C PRO A 240 13.73 35.43 30.95
N ILE A 241 13.25 34.82 32.03
CA ILE A 241 12.23 35.43 32.92
C ILE A 241 12.93 36.52 33.72
N SER A 242 12.49 37.76 33.49
CA SER A 242 12.80 38.92 34.33
C SER A 242 11.81 38.99 35.47
#